data_80db4452ecf80c4091a0ea1fb52b8932
#
_entry.id   80db4452ecf80c4091a0ea1fb52b8932
#
_cell.length_a   1.000
_cell.length_b   1.000
_cell.length_c   1.000
_cell.angle_alpha   90.00
_cell.angle_beta   90.00
_cell.angle_gamma   90.00
#
_symmetry.space_group_name_H-M   'P 1'
#
loop_
_entity.id
_entity.type
_entity.pdbx_description
1 polymer ?
#
loop_
_entity_poly.entity_id
_entity_poly.type
_entity_poly.pdbx_seq_one_letter_code
_entity_poly.pdbx_strand_id
1 'polypeptide(L)'
;MSKFMDTLSLKALSNIPEINPGMDISELIIQNIYKEGLKLKSGDIIVIAQKIISKTEDRYVKLSNIEPSTEALALAQKVDKTPEFIQLVINESNKILSSDNNILITEHKLGFVNINAGIDMSNIRDNKEQVLLLPEDPNKTALGLSKIISNELNLNIDIIISDS
;
A
#
# COMPACT_ATOMS: atom_id res chain seq x y z
N MET A 1 15.33 -3.59 -41.83
CA MET A 1 15.32 -3.57 -40.37
C MET A 1 13.97 -3.07 -39.92
N SER A 2 13.12 -3.95 -39.42
CA SER A 2 11.82 -3.58 -38.86
C SER A 2 12.07 -2.77 -37.56
N LYS A 3 11.64 -1.50 -37.53
CA LYS A 3 11.56 -0.73 -36.29
C LYS A 3 10.43 -1.37 -35.48
N PHE A 4 10.76 -2.20 -34.49
CA PHE A 4 9.80 -2.53 -33.43
C PHE A 4 9.49 -1.22 -32.70
N MET A 5 8.28 -0.74 -32.85
CA MET A 5 7.78 0.33 -31.97
C MET A 5 7.33 -0.37 -30.69
N ASP A 6 8.14 -0.21 -29.65
CA ASP A 6 7.73 -0.63 -28.30
C ASP A 6 6.59 0.27 -27.85
N THR A 7 5.40 -0.30 -27.71
CA THR A 7 4.20 0.43 -27.29
C THR A 7 3.80 -0.04 -25.91
N LEU A 8 3.66 0.88 -24.96
CA LEU A 8 3.03 0.64 -23.67
C LEU A 8 1.61 1.20 -23.71
N SER A 9 0.63 0.38 -23.35
CA SER A 9 -0.77 0.81 -23.19
C SER A 9 -1.17 0.70 -21.73
N LEU A 10 -1.66 1.78 -21.15
CA LEU A 10 -2.19 1.83 -19.78
C LEU A 10 -3.70 2.03 -19.86
N LYS A 11 -4.44 1.23 -19.07
CA LYS A 11 -5.89 1.34 -18.92
C LYS A 11 -6.24 1.36 -17.44
N ALA A 12 -6.95 2.39 -17.00
CA ALA A 12 -7.47 2.43 -15.65
C ALA A 12 -8.79 1.66 -15.56
N LEU A 13 -8.98 0.87 -14.50
CA LEU A 13 -10.28 0.35 -14.14
C LEU A 13 -11.11 1.48 -13.54
N SER A 14 -12.32 1.68 -14.09
CA SER A 14 -13.27 2.68 -13.60
C SER A 14 -14.18 2.09 -12.53
N ASN A 15 -14.90 2.96 -11.82
CA ASN A 15 -15.96 2.56 -10.89
C ASN A 15 -15.49 1.60 -9.77
N ILE A 16 -14.24 1.68 -9.37
CA ILE A 16 -13.76 0.99 -8.17
C ILE A 16 -14.47 1.63 -6.96
N PRO A 17 -15.21 0.86 -6.16
CA PRO A 17 -15.89 1.39 -4.99
C PRO A 17 -14.89 1.79 -3.91
N GLU A 18 -15.40 2.40 -2.85
CA GLU A 18 -14.57 2.55 -1.65
C GLU A 18 -14.20 1.19 -1.10
N ILE A 19 -12.90 1.02 -0.84
CA ILE A 19 -12.37 -0.23 -0.32
C ILE A 19 -12.55 -0.27 1.19
N ASN A 20 -13.14 -1.35 1.66
CA ASN A 20 -13.35 -1.63 3.08
C ASN A 20 -12.55 -2.88 3.50
N PRO A 21 -12.26 -3.02 4.80
CA PRO A 21 -11.61 -4.21 5.33
C PRO A 21 -12.31 -5.50 4.93
N GLY A 22 -11.53 -6.51 4.55
CA GLY A 22 -12.02 -7.83 4.16
C GLY A 22 -12.64 -7.96 2.78
N MET A 23 -12.64 -6.90 1.95
CA MET A 23 -13.11 -7.01 0.56
C MET A 23 -12.21 -7.92 -0.26
N ASP A 24 -12.82 -8.77 -1.09
CA ASP A 24 -12.07 -9.59 -2.06
C ASP A 24 -11.67 -8.75 -3.27
N ILE A 25 -10.37 -8.39 -3.31
CA ILE A 25 -9.81 -7.56 -4.39
C ILE A 25 -9.72 -8.35 -5.69
N SER A 26 -9.50 -9.67 -5.65
CA SER A 26 -9.45 -10.48 -6.86
C SER A 26 -10.81 -10.51 -7.56
N GLU A 27 -11.88 -10.74 -6.80
CA GLU A 27 -13.25 -10.72 -7.32
C GLU A 27 -13.62 -9.33 -7.86
N LEU A 28 -13.30 -8.27 -7.11
CA LEU A 28 -13.54 -6.88 -7.53
C LEU A 28 -12.87 -6.57 -8.87
N ILE A 29 -11.60 -6.93 -9.04
CA ILE A 29 -10.85 -6.71 -10.27
C ILE A 29 -11.48 -7.50 -11.44
N ILE A 30 -11.74 -8.79 -11.24
CA ILE A 30 -12.32 -9.67 -12.28
C ILE A 30 -13.67 -9.14 -12.75
N GLN A 31 -14.55 -8.78 -11.80
CA GLN A 31 -15.87 -8.22 -12.14
C GLN A 31 -15.76 -6.93 -12.95
N ASN A 32 -14.83 -6.04 -12.60
CA ASN A 32 -14.64 -4.80 -13.37
C ASN A 32 -14.03 -5.04 -14.75
N ILE A 33 -13.11 -5.99 -14.89
CA ILE A 33 -12.59 -6.40 -16.21
C ILE A 33 -13.72 -6.84 -17.14
N TYR A 34 -14.60 -7.72 -16.64
CA TYR A 34 -15.76 -8.18 -17.42
C TYR A 34 -16.76 -7.05 -17.72
N LYS A 35 -17.10 -6.24 -16.71
CA LYS A 35 -18.06 -5.14 -16.85
C LYS A 35 -17.62 -4.09 -17.86
N GLU A 36 -16.34 -3.81 -17.92
CA GLU A 36 -15.77 -2.83 -18.88
C GLU A 36 -15.42 -3.46 -20.23
N GLY A 37 -15.59 -4.76 -20.38
CA GLY A 37 -15.26 -5.48 -21.63
C GLY A 37 -13.76 -5.45 -21.95
N LEU A 38 -12.90 -5.36 -20.94
CA LEU A 38 -11.46 -5.35 -21.15
C LEU A 38 -10.97 -6.73 -21.59
N LYS A 39 -10.18 -6.74 -22.65
CA LYS A 39 -9.57 -7.97 -23.18
C LYS A 39 -8.11 -8.02 -22.74
N LEU A 40 -7.86 -8.73 -21.65
CA LEU A 40 -6.51 -9.02 -21.18
C LEU A 40 -5.87 -10.13 -22.02
N LYS A 41 -4.54 -10.16 -21.99
CA LYS A 41 -3.69 -11.17 -22.64
C LYS A 41 -2.67 -11.69 -21.63
N SER A 42 -2.17 -12.90 -21.87
CA SER A 42 -1.03 -13.39 -21.09
C SER A 42 0.17 -12.46 -21.26
N GLY A 43 0.78 -12.09 -20.13
CA GLY A 43 1.85 -11.11 -20.06
C GLY A 43 1.38 -9.69 -19.73
N ASP A 44 0.06 -9.44 -19.62
CA ASP A 44 -0.44 -8.17 -19.08
C ASP A 44 -0.17 -8.11 -17.59
N ILE A 45 0.02 -6.88 -17.08
CA ILE A 45 0.32 -6.58 -15.68
C ILE A 45 -0.81 -5.75 -15.10
N ILE A 46 -1.33 -6.16 -13.95
CA ILE A 46 -2.27 -5.35 -13.18
C ILE A 46 -1.49 -4.63 -12.08
N VAL A 47 -1.58 -3.30 -12.06
CA VAL A 47 -0.94 -2.46 -11.04
C VAL A 47 -2.00 -2.02 -10.04
N ILE A 48 -1.76 -2.28 -8.75
CA ILE A 48 -2.68 -1.97 -7.66
C ILE A 48 -1.98 -1.00 -6.71
N ALA A 49 -2.64 0.11 -6.36
CA ALA A 49 -2.12 1.01 -5.34
C ALA A 49 -2.03 0.27 -3.99
N GLN A 50 -0.88 0.38 -3.31
CA GLN A 50 -0.65 -0.30 -2.03
C GLN A 50 -1.74 0.00 -0.98
N LYS A 51 -2.29 1.22 -1.01
CA LYS A 51 -3.37 1.66 -0.13
C LYS A 51 -4.64 0.80 -0.24
N ILE A 52 -4.96 0.28 -1.42
CA ILE A 52 -6.08 -0.65 -1.63
C ILE A 52 -5.86 -1.91 -0.80
N ILE A 53 -4.67 -2.46 -0.87
CA ILE A 53 -4.30 -3.67 -0.13
C ILE A 53 -4.28 -3.39 1.38
N SER A 54 -3.66 -2.29 1.80
CA SER A 54 -3.64 -1.88 3.22
C SER A 54 -5.04 -1.76 3.82
N LYS A 55 -5.98 -1.17 3.07
CA LYS A 55 -7.39 -1.06 3.51
C LYS A 55 -8.06 -2.42 3.62
N THR A 56 -7.85 -3.29 2.65
CA THR A 56 -8.43 -4.63 2.62
C THR A 56 -7.91 -5.50 3.77
N GLU A 57 -6.63 -5.36 4.11
CA GLU A 57 -5.97 -6.05 5.21
C GLU A 57 -6.27 -5.42 6.58
N ASP A 58 -7.15 -4.40 6.64
CA ASP A 58 -7.50 -3.65 7.86
C ASP A 58 -6.27 -3.10 8.61
N ARG A 59 -5.32 -2.54 7.85
CA ARG A 59 -4.08 -1.99 8.41
C ARG A 59 -4.29 -0.63 9.09
N TYR A 60 -5.50 -0.34 9.56
CA TYR A 60 -5.83 0.88 10.29
C TYR A 60 -5.37 0.81 11.75
N VAL A 61 -4.74 1.88 12.22
CA VAL A 61 -4.33 2.03 13.62
C VAL A 61 -4.86 3.33 14.20
N LYS A 62 -5.50 3.25 15.37
CA LYS A 62 -5.87 4.43 16.18
C LYS A 62 -4.67 4.89 16.97
N LEU A 63 -4.24 6.14 16.78
CA LEU A 63 -3.09 6.70 17.50
C LEU A 63 -3.35 6.75 19.02
N SER A 64 -4.60 6.97 19.44
CA SER A 64 -4.99 6.95 20.86
C SER A 64 -4.74 5.62 21.58
N ASN A 65 -4.51 4.52 20.84
CA ASN A 65 -4.20 3.21 21.42
C ASN A 65 -2.68 2.97 21.56
N ILE A 66 -1.84 3.93 21.16
CA ILE A 66 -0.40 3.81 21.18
C ILE A 66 0.18 4.49 22.43
N GLU A 67 0.96 3.76 23.19
CA GLU A 67 1.71 4.29 24.33
C GLU A 67 3.12 4.67 23.90
N PRO A 68 3.48 5.97 23.93
CA PRO A 68 4.80 6.43 23.51
C PRO A 68 5.90 6.03 24.50
N SER A 69 7.02 5.53 24.00
CA SER A 69 8.24 5.32 24.74
C SER A 69 9.01 6.63 24.95
N THR A 70 10.01 6.61 25.84
CA THR A 70 10.92 7.74 26.05
C THR A 70 11.64 8.15 24.75
N GLU A 71 11.98 7.18 23.90
CA GLU A 71 12.58 7.43 22.58
C GLU A 71 11.61 8.17 21.66
N ALA A 72 10.36 7.73 21.62
CA ALA A 72 9.31 8.37 20.81
C ALA A 72 9.06 9.82 21.25
N LEU A 73 9.03 10.07 22.57
CA LEU A 73 8.90 11.42 23.13
C LEU A 73 10.05 12.34 22.70
N ALA A 74 11.28 11.85 22.75
CA ALA A 74 12.46 12.62 22.36
C ALA A 74 12.51 12.92 20.86
N LEU A 75 12.15 11.94 20.03
CA LEU A 75 12.10 12.11 18.57
C LEU A 75 10.95 13.01 18.13
N ALA A 76 9.80 12.91 18.76
CA ALA A 76 8.62 13.72 18.46
C ALA A 76 8.92 15.22 18.53
N GLN A 77 9.69 15.64 19.53
CA GLN A 77 10.13 17.04 19.68
C GLN A 77 11.04 17.51 18.53
N LYS A 78 11.86 16.60 17.96
CA LYS A 78 12.78 16.94 16.87
C LYS A 78 12.09 17.11 15.52
N VAL A 79 11.00 16.36 15.30
CA VAL A 79 10.34 16.28 13.98
C VAL A 79 8.94 16.89 13.99
N ASP A 80 8.55 17.57 15.05
CA ASP A 80 7.25 18.27 15.22
C ASP A 80 6.05 17.37 14.87
N LYS A 81 6.02 16.20 15.50
CA LYS A 81 4.96 15.20 15.34
C LYS A 81 4.49 14.69 16.69
N THR A 82 3.31 14.07 16.75
CA THR A 82 2.81 13.51 18.00
C THR A 82 3.63 12.29 18.43
N PRO A 83 3.87 12.11 19.74
CA PRO A 83 4.63 10.98 20.24
C PRO A 83 4.05 9.63 19.88
N GLU A 84 2.71 9.50 19.84
CA GLU A 84 2.00 8.29 19.46
C GLU A 84 2.28 7.91 18.00
N PHE A 85 2.29 8.90 17.10
CA PHE A 85 2.65 8.69 15.71
C PHE A 85 4.11 8.24 15.56
N ILE A 86 5.03 8.90 16.28
CA ILE A 86 6.46 8.52 16.24
C ILE A 86 6.65 7.11 16.81
N GLN A 87 5.95 6.76 17.87
CA GLN A 87 6.02 5.38 18.39
C GLN A 87 5.56 4.36 17.36
N LEU A 88 4.49 4.67 16.62
CA LEU A 88 4.02 3.80 15.56
C LEU A 88 5.05 3.68 14.42
N VAL A 89 5.70 4.77 14.02
CA VAL A 89 6.80 4.76 13.05
C VAL A 89 7.96 3.87 13.54
N ILE A 90 8.35 3.97 14.81
CA ILE A 90 9.36 3.11 15.43
C ILE A 90 8.91 1.64 15.33
N ASN A 91 7.66 1.36 15.70
CA ASN A 91 7.10 0.00 15.68
C ASN A 91 7.10 -0.63 14.28
N GLU A 92 6.98 0.16 13.21
CA GLU A 92 6.98 -0.32 11.82
C GLU A 92 8.38 -0.27 11.17
N SER A 93 9.41 0.10 11.92
CA SER A 93 10.78 0.26 11.40
C SER A 93 11.76 -0.74 12.00
N ASN A 94 12.73 -1.19 11.22
CA ASN A 94 13.94 -1.87 11.70
C ASN A 94 14.93 -0.86 12.29
N LYS A 95 15.01 0.34 11.69
CA LYS A 95 15.99 1.35 12.05
C LYS A 95 15.54 2.75 11.66
N ILE A 96 15.84 3.73 12.51
CA ILE A 96 15.76 5.15 12.18
C ILE A 96 17.10 5.57 11.57
N LEU A 97 17.04 6.13 10.37
CA LEU A 97 18.20 6.53 9.59
C LEU A 97 18.51 8.03 9.75
N SER A 98 17.48 8.86 9.81
CA SER A 98 17.59 10.31 10.04
C SER A 98 16.35 10.87 10.70
N SER A 99 16.53 11.93 11.50
CA SER A 99 15.46 12.69 12.17
C SER A 99 15.75 14.19 12.08
N ASP A 100 15.88 14.71 10.87
CA ASP A 100 16.25 16.11 10.61
C ASP A 100 15.15 16.84 9.82
N ASN A 101 15.07 18.17 9.99
CA ASN A 101 14.15 19.04 9.23
C ASN A 101 12.68 18.57 9.26
N ASN A 102 12.20 18.11 10.41
CA ASN A 102 10.84 17.61 10.60
C ASN A 102 10.53 16.34 9.75
N ILE A 103 11.56 15.67 9.24
CA ILE A 103 11.45 14.46 8.46
C ILE A 103 12.09 13.30 9.24
N LEU A 104 11.35 12.19 9.34
CA LEU A 104 11.84 10.96 9.92
C LEU A 104 12.02 9.93 8.80
N ILE A 105 13.28 9.63 8.47
CA ILE A 105 13.63 8.61 7.46
C ILE A 105 13.92 7.31 8.20
N THR A 106 13.29 6.23 7.78
CA THR A 106 13.40 4.93 8.43
C THR A 106 13.62 3.82 7.40
N GLU A 107 14.25 2.75 7.84
CA GLU A 107 14.20 1.45 7.18
C GLU A 107 12.97 0.70 7.72
N HIS A 108 11.99 0.50 6.85
CA HIS A 108 10.77 -0.23 7.20
C HIS A 108 11.07 -1.72 7.48
N LYS A 109 10.22 -2.40 8.24
CA LYS A 109 10.31 -3.85 8.50
C LYS A 109 10.37 -4.69 7.21
N LEU A 110 9.78 -4.20 6.13
CA LEU A 110 9.83 -4.83 4.80
C LEU A 110 11.15 -4.60 4.05
N GLY A 111 12.12 -3.88 4.65
CA GLY A 111 13.49 -3.74 4.14
C GLY A 111 13.73 -2.57 3.18
N PHE A 112 12.75 -1.72 2.90
CA PHE A 112 12.96 -0.51 2.10
C PHE A 112 13.04 0.75 2.96
N VAL A 113 13.66 1.80 2.42
CA VAL A 113 13.80 3.10 3.09
C VAL A 113 12.65 4.02 2.69
N ASN A 114 11.98 4.59 3.68
CA ASN A 114 10.85 5.49 3.44
C ASN A 114 10.75 6.58 4.53
N ILE A 115 9.97 7.62 4.26
CA ILE A 115 9.60 8.64 5.24
C ILE A 115 8.49 8.09 6.13
N ASN A 116 8.64 8.28 7.46
CA ASN A 116 7.66 7.87 8.46
C ASN A 116 7.19 6.41 8.31
N ALA A 117 8.07 5.51 7.92
CA ALA A 117 7.77 4.09 7.65
C ALA A 117 6.61 3.88 6.63
N GLY A 118 6.39 4.83 5.71
CA GLY A 118 5.30 4.75 4.75
C GLY A 118 3.89 4.86 5.34
N ILE A 119 3.75 5.29 6.59
CA ILE A 119 2.45 5.45 7.26
C ILE A 119 1.69 6.61 6.64
N ASP A 120 0.47 6.34 6.18
CA ASP A 120 -0.39 7.30 5.51
C ASP A 120 -1.43 7.90 6.46
N MET A 121 -1.47 9.23 6.51
CA MET A 121 -2.45 10.01 7.26
C MET A 121 -3.50 10.69 6.36
N SER A 122 -3.34 10.64 5.03
CA SER A 122 -4.05 11.54 4.11
C SER A 122 -5.48 11.11 3.73
N ASN A 123 -5.85 9.85 3.92
CA ASN A 123 -7.15 9.32 3.48
C ASN A 123 -8.02 8.75 4.62
N ILE A 124 -7.89 9.35 5.79
CA ILE A 124 -8.68 8.92 6.92
C ILE A 124 -10.01 9.65 6.86
N ARG A 125 -11.08 8.94 6.50
CA ARG A 125 -12.43 9.45 6.64
C ARG A 125 -12.82 9.42 8.11
N ASP A 126 -13.36 10.54 8.56
CA ASP A 126 -14.12 10.71 9.81
C ASP A 126 -13.37 10.65 11.15
N ASN A 127 -12.09 10.27 11.20
CA ASN A 127 -11.38 10.28 12.47
C ASN A 127 -9.89 10.61 12.28
N LYS A 128 -9.50 11.84 12.58
CA LYS A 128 -8.11 12.35 12.48
C LYS A 128 -7.09 11.59 13.34
N GLU A 129 -7.54 10.65 14.16
CA GLU A 129 -6.71 9.84 15.04
C GLU A 129 -6.30 8.49 14.44
N GLN A 130 -6.85 8.09 13.30
CA GLN A 130 -6.46 6.85 12.63
C GLN A 130 -5.46 7.10 11.51
N VAL A 131 -4.53 6.18 11.36
CA VAL A 131 -3.55 6.13 10.27
C VAL A 131 -3.63 4.78 9.58
N LEU A 132 -3.10 4.70 8.36
CA LEU A 132 -3.05 3.47 7.59
C LEU A 132 -1.59 3.04 7.40
N LEU A 133 -1.29 1.83 7.84
CA LEU A 133 0.02 1.20 7.65
C LEU A 133 0.14 0.60 6.24
N LEU A 134 1.35 0.28 5.84
CA LEU A 134 1.61 -0.51 4.63
C LEU A 134 1.03 -1.93 4.77
N PRO A 135 0.82 -2.64 3.63
CA PRO A 135 0.40 -4.03 3.65
C PRO A 135 1.38 -4.89 4.48
N GLU A 136 0.88 -5.94 5.09
CA GLU A 136 1.70 -6.82 5.94
C GLU A 136 2.80 -7.53 5.15
N ASP A 137 2.43 -8.13 4.02
CA ASP A 137 3.36 -8.77 3.07
C ASP A 137 2.88 -8.53 1.63
N PRO A 138 3.25 -7.39 1.02
CA PRO A 138 2.79 -7.04 -0.33
C PRO A 138 3.22 -8.04 -1.40
N ASN A 139 4.37 -8.70 -1.22
CA ASN A 139 4.83 -9.72 -2.17
C ASN A 139 3.95 -10.97 -2.14
N LYS A 140 3.62 -11.45 -0.94
CA LYS A 140 2.73 -12.60 -0.76
C LYS A 140 1.32 -12.28 -1.28
N THR A 141 0.82 -11.08 -1.01
CA THR A 141 -0.49 -10.64 -1.50
C THR A 141 -0.49 -10.54 -3.02
N ALA A 142 0.55 -9.95 -3.65
CA ALA A 142 0.67 -9.86 -5.10
C ALA A 142 0.68 -11.26 -5.76
N LEU A 143 1.48 -12.19 -5.22
CA LEU A 143 1.53 -13.58 -5.72
C LEU A 143 0.19 -14.30 -5.58
N GLY A 144 -0.51 -14.10 -4.46
CA GLY A 144 -1.85 -14.65 -4.23
C GLY A 144 -2.87 -14.16 -5.24
N LEU A 145 -2.94 -12.84 -5.44
CA LEU A 145 -3.82 -12.20 -6.43
C LEU A 145 -3.49 -12.65 -7.86
N SER A 146 -2.21 -12.66 -8.23
CA SER A 146 -1.76 -13.15 -9.55
C SER A 146 -2.26 -14.56 -9.82
N LYS A 147 -2.09 -15.47 -8.86
CA LYS A 147 -2.54 -16.86 -8.99
C LYS A 147 -4.06 -16.98 -9.15
N ILE A 148 -4.84 -16.27 -8.34
CA ILE A 148 -6.31 -16.31 -8.40
C ILE A 148 -6.80 -15.75 -9.74
N ILE A 149 -6.34 -14.56 -10.11
CA ILE A 149 -6.77 -13.87 -11.34
C ILE A 149 -6.35 -14.64 -12.58
N SER A 150 -5.11 -15.17 -12.62
CA SER A 150 -4.61 -15.98 -13.73
C SER A 150 -5.44 -17.25 -13.95
N ASN A 151 -5.80 -17.93 -12.86
CA ASN A 151 -6.62 -19.14 -12.94
C ASN A 151 -8.03 -18.82 -13.44
N GLU A 152 -8.67 -17.78 -12.92
CA GLU A 152 -10.04 -17.41 -13.28
C GLU A 152 -10.14 -16.97 -14.75
N LEU A 153 -9.16 -16.20 -15.22
CA LEU A 153 -9.14 -15.70 -16.61
C LEU A 153 -8.51 -16.68 -17.60
N ASN A 154 -7.91 -17.77 -17.12
CA ASN A 154 -7.10 -18.71 -17.92
C ASN A 154 -5.99 -17.98 -18.73
N LEU A 155 -5.33 -17.03 -18.07
CA LEU A 155 -4.25 -16.20 -18.63
C LEU A 155 -3.06 -16.19 -17.66
N ASN A 156 -1.89 -15.78 -18.14
CA ASN A 156 -0.75 -15.49 -17.25
C ASN A 156 -0.73 -13.98 -16.96
N ILE A 157 -1.16 -13.58 -15.77
CA ILE A 157 -1.27 -12.19 -15.34
C ILE A 157 -0.36 -11.94 -14.14
N ASP A 158 0.48 -10.93 -14.26
CA ASP A 158 1.33 -10.49 -13.16
C ASP A 158 0.67 -9.33 -12.38
N ILE A 159 1.01 -9.23 -11.08
CA ILE A 159 0.51 -8.17 -10.19
C ILE A 159 1.69 -7.36 -9.67
N ILE A 160 1.55 -6.05 -9.72
CA ILE A 160 2.44 -5.09 -9.05
C ILE A 160 1.63 -4.34 -8.01
N ILE A 161 2.09 -4.33 -6.75
CA ILE A 161 1.59 -3.44 -5.71
C ILE A 161 2.56 -2.27 -5.63
N SER A 162 2.06 -1.06 -5.90
CA SER A 162 2.88 0.15 -6.00
C SER A 162 2.42 1.19 -5.00
N ASP A 163 3.37 1.90 -4.42
CA ASP A 163 3.09 3.15 -3.71
C ASP A 163 2.70 4.24 -4.71
N SER A 164 1.88 5.18 -4.29
CA SER A 164 1.30 6.24 -5.15
C SER A 164 1.86 7.61 -4.81
#